data_8f8e65725aa903e355a50d475bac7739
#
_entry.id   8f8e65725aa903e355a50d475bac7739
#
_cell.length_a   1.000
_cell.length_b   1.000
_cell.length_c   1.000
_cell.angle_alpha   90.00
_cell.angle_beta   90.00
_cell.angle_gamma   90.00
#
_symmetry.space_group_name_H-M   'P 1'
#
loop_
_entity.id
_entity.type
_entity.pdbx_description
1 polymer ?
#
loop_
_entity_poly.entity_id
_entity_poly.type
_entity_poly.pdbx_seq_one_letter_code
_entity_poly.pdbx_strand_id
1 'polypeptide(L)'
;MIVMILRKLVSLILDGTWPCARATAAAHAAAVKAGHAVDVFLSNHLIVSYAGSGLLDAARRVFDGMPRRNLVSWSALISCCARAGRPELALELFARMRGARPNEHVYASVTRSCAALRALAAGAQVHGHAVKSGFLDASFVANSIASMYMKCGCFDEGYDVFRTLAEPTVVSYNATISGLAASAQPEKGLEVFRLMKLRGLRPDRFSYAAALGICSDLENPNIGAALHCDTIKIGLDVTAFVGNVILDMYSKHGTITEAEQVFFSVDEKDAVTWNTYIAAHSRHGGYIEALMLFKDMLDTDVCPDNFTYASALAACAELSLIRHGGQVHCHLIRSREDSDVAVGNAIISMYASCGHMVHALRAFDQLRGRNLCSWNTLISGFGKQGRAREAIETFERMKEAGIAPDSITFTGLLAACNHAGSVDQGMEYFSSMSGTYGVSPGAEHVSCVADLLGRAGRLKEAEDHVLASASRDDPVALGSLLSASRVHGDADVGERAAARLLALGPATTSPYVLLSQLHAAGGRRGGAAEAWRMLRGGAARKKDAGLSVVDFR
;
A
#
# COMPACT_ATOMS: atom_id res chain seq x y z
N MET A 1 -37.09 3.30 46.10
CA MET A 1 -36.94 2.60 44.80
C MET A 1 -36.00 3.35 43.85
N ILE A 2 -36.23 4.64 43.55
CA ILE A 2 -35.42 5.43 42.62
C ILE A 2 -33.98 5.60 43.08
N VAL A 3 -33.70 5.88 44.36
CA VAL A 3 -32.35 5.98 44.94
C VAL A 3 -31.63 4.64 44.89
N MET A 4 -32.33 3.52 45.02
CA MET A 4 -31.76 2.18 44.92
C MET A 4 -31.38 1.81 43.47
N ILE A 5 -32.19 2.24 42.49
CA ILE A 5 -31.92 2.08 41.06
C ILE A 5 -30.73 2.95 40.66
N LEU A 6 -30.64 4.20 41.13
CA LEU A 6 -29.52 5.09 40.90
C LEU A 6 -28.22 4.56 41.53
N ARG A 7 -28.26 4.03 42.76
CA ARG A 7 -27.09 3.38 43.39
C ARG A 7 -26.64 2.14 42.64
N LYS A 8 -27.54 1.31 42.16
CA LYS A 8 -27.23 0.10 41.38
C LYS A 8 -26.68 0.43 40.00
N LEU A 9 -27.16 1.52 39.37
CA LEU A 9 -26.63 2.03 38.11
C LEU A 9 -25.23 2.68 38.26
N VAL A 10 -25.01 3.44 39.32
CA VAL A 10 -23.70 4.00 39.64
C VAL A 10 -22.72 2.87 39.97
N SER A 11 -23.13 1.81 40.66
CA SER A 11 -22.32 0.62 40.91
C SER A 11 -21.93 -0.08 39.59
N LEU A 12 -22.88 -0.34 38.68
CA LEU A 12 -22.64 -0.97 37.38
C LEU A 12 -21.69 -0.13 36.47
N ILE A 13 -21.75 1.20 36.59
CA ILE A 13 -20.87 2.11 35.86
C ILE A 13 -19.45 2.07 36.47
N LEU A 14 -19.35 2.01 37.80
CA LEU A 14 -18.05 1.93 38.52
C LEU A 14 -17.36 0.58 38.35
N ASP A 15 -18.13 -0.51 38.19
CA ASP A 15 -17.63 -1.86 37.97
C ASP A 15 -17.17 -2.13 36.51
N GLY A 16 -17.18 -1.11 35.65
CA GLY A 16 -16.71 -1.19 34.25
C GLY A 16 -17.61 -1.98 33.30
N THR A 17 -18.76 -2.48 33.78
CA THR A 17 -19.77 -3.13 32.94
C THR A 17 -20.66 -2.06 32.31
N TRP A 18 -20.43 -1.75 31.03
CA TRP A 18 -21.20 -0.75 30.28
C TRP A 18 -22.66 -1.19 30.18
N PRO A 19 -23.64 -0.42 30.75
CA PRO A 19 -25.03 -0.77 30.59
C PRO A 19 -25.41 -0.66 29.10
N CYS A 20 -26.31 -1.53 28.64
CA CYS A 20 -26.84 -1.42 27.29
C CYS A 20 -27.59 -0.08 27.11
N ALA A 21 -27.71 0.40 25.89
CA ALA A 21 -28.37 1.68 25.55
C ALA A 21 -29.75 1.86 26.20
N ARG A 22 -30.52 0.77 26.32
CA ARG A 22 -31.84 0.74 26.98
C ARG A 22 -31.74 1.04 28.49
N ALA A 23 -30.76 0.45 29.17
CA ALA A 23 -30.55 0.67 30.60
C ALA A 23 -30.10 2.11 30.88
N THR A 24 -29.23 2.67 30.06
CA THR A 24 -28.79 4.06 30.13
C THR A 24 -29.97 5.03 29.93
N ALA A 25 -30.84 4.78 28.95
CA ALA A 25 -32.05 5.60 28.70
C ALA A 25 -33.04 5.52 29.85
N ALA A 26 -33.27 4.35 30.43
CA ALA A 26 -34.13 4.17 31.59
C ALA A 26 -33.60 4.91 32.83
N ALA A 27 -32.27 4.86 33.07
CA ALA A 27 -31.61 5.60 34.14
C ALA A 27 -31.74 7.12 33.95
N HIS A 28 -31.53 7.61 32.74
CA HIS A 28 -31.70 9.01 32.41
C HIS A 28 -33.13 9.47 32.65
N ALA A 29 -34.14 8.72 32.16
CA ALA A 29 -35.54 9.04 32.40
C ALA A 29 -35.89 9.05 33.89
N ALA A 30 -35.35 8.11 34.69
CA ALA A 30 -35.55 8.08 36.14
C ALA A 30 -34.91 9.30 36.83
N ALA A 31 -33.69 9.70 36.39
CA ALA A 31 -33.00 10.87 36.89
C ALA A 31 -33.79 12.18 36.62
N VAL A 32 -34.33 12.33 35.41
CA VAL A 32 -35.17 13.47 35.02
C VAL A 32 -36.44 13.51 35.90
N LYS A 33 -37.16 12.39 36.07
CA LYS A 33 -38.34 12.31 36.91
C LYS A 33 -38.07 12.59 38.40
N ALA A 34 -36.85 12.27 38.87
CA ALA A 34 -36.46 12.52 40.26
C ALA A 34 -35.93 13.95 40.51
N GLY A 35 -35.92 14.81 39.50
CA GLY A 35 -35.38 16.18 39.60
C GLY A 35 -33.85 16.27 39.63
N HIS A 36 -33.14 15.18 39.35
CA HIS A 36 -31.66 15.12 39.34
C HIS A 36 -31.06 15.35 37.94
N ALA A 37 -31.83 15.82 36.98
CA ALA A 37 -31.35 16.09 35.60
C ALA A 37 -30.23 17.12 35.52
N VAL A 38 -30.09 17.96 36.54
CA VAL A 38 -29.05 19.02 36.64
C VAL A 38 -27.84 18.64 37.47
N ASP A 39 -27.81 17.41 38.01
CA ASP A 39 -26.66 16.90 38.77
C ASP A 39 -25.50 16.66 37.84
N VAL A 40 -24.39 17.38 38.09
CA VAL A 40 -23.18 17.32 37.23
C VAL A 40 -22.52 15.95 37.28
N PHE A 41 -22.49 15.28 38.44
CA PHE A 41 -21.89 13.97 38.59
C PHE A 41 -22.65 12.92 37.78
N LEU A 42 -23.98 12.89 37.92
CA LEU A 42 -24.82 11.98 37.19
C LEU A 42 -24.80 12.24 35.68
N SER A 43 -24.84 13.51 35.27
CA SER A 43 -24.74 13.88 33.85
C SER A 43 -23.43 13.44 33.22
N ASN A 44 -22.28 13.55 33.91
CA ASN A 44 -20.99 13.07 33.43
C ASN A 44 -21.00 11.55 33.20
N HIS A 45 -21.59 10.77 34.09
CA HIS A 45 -21.72 9.34 33.93
C HIS A 45 -22.67 8.96 32.78
N LEU A 46 -23.78 9.70 32.60
CA LEU A 46 -24.68 9.49 31.47
C LEU A 46 -23.99 9.79 30.12
N ILE A 47 -23.16 10.84 30.04
CA ILE A 47 -22.39 11.16 28.84
C ILE A 47 -21.49 9.97 28.47
N VAL A 48 -20.72 9.45 29.42
CA VAL A 48 -19.80 8.33 29.20
C VAL A 48 -20.56 7.06 28.82
N SER A 49 -21.68 6.77 29.49
CA SER A 49 -22.50 5.58 29.24
C SER A 49 -23.19 5.60 27.87
N TYR A 50 -23.79 6.73 27.47
CA TYR A 50 -24.36 6.88 26.13
C TYR A 50 -23.30 6.75 25.03
N ALA A 51 -22.16 7.40 25.21
CA ALA A 51 -21.07 7.32 24.24
C ALA A 51 -20.49 5.90 24.14
N GLY A 52 -20.34 5.20 25.27
CA GLY A 52 -19.91 3.80 25.31
C GLY A 52 -20.89 2.83 24.62
N SER A 53 -22.18 3.19 24.59
CA SER A 53 -23.21 2.45 23.86
C SER A 53 -23.36 2.87 22.38
N GLY A 54 -22.46 3.69 21.84
CA GLY A 54 -22.51 4.19 20.46
C GLY A 54 -23.48 5.34 20.21
N LEU A 55 -24.18 5.84 21.25
CA LEU A 55 -25.19 6.90 21.15
C LEU A 55 -24.62 8.28 21.44
N LEU A 56 -23.64 8.71 20.63
CA LEU A 56 -22.90 9.97 20.84
C LEU A 56 -23.81 11.21 20.80
N ASP A 57 -24.84 11.23 19.95
CA ASP A 57 -25.79 12.34 19.87
C ASP A 57 -26.62 12.47 21.15
N ALA A 58 -26.95 11.35 21.81
CA ALA A 58 -27.61 11.37 23.11
C ALA A 58 -26.65 11.92 24.20
N ALA A 59 -25.39 11.52 24.20
CA ALA A 59 -24.37 12.05 25.09
C ALA A 59 -24.22 13.58 24.92
N ARG A 60 -24.22 14.07 23.67
CA ARG A 60 -24.16 15.50 23.34
C ARG A 60 -25.39 16.25 23.88
N ARG A 61 -26.61 15.71 23.70
CA ARG A 61 -27.84 16.34 24.24
C ARG A 61 -27.81 16.44 25.75
N VAL A 62 -27.30 15.42 26.46
CA VAL A 62 -27.13 15.49 27.92
C VAL A 62 -26.16 16.62 28.27
N PHE A 63 -25.01 16.69 27.61
CA PHE A 63 -24.03 17.73 27.84
C PHE A 63 -24.57 19.15 27.56
N ASP A 64 -25.28 19.33 26.44
CA ASP A 64 -25.84 20.63 26.06
C ASP A 64 -26.96 21.07 27.03
N GLY A 65 -27.69 20.13 27.64
CA GLY A 65 -28.69 20.37 28.66
C GLY A 65 -28.16 20.68 30.06
N MET A 66 -26.82 20.52 30.31
CA MET A 66 -26.23 20.83 31.61
C MET A 66 -26.13 22.34 31.85
N PRO A 67 -26.71 22.89 32.94
CA PRO A 67 -26.62 24.32 33.26
C PRO A 67 -25.21 24.72 33.73
N ARG A 68 -24.49 23.82 34.37
CA ARG A 68 -23.10 24.00 34.78
C ARG A 68 -22.24 22.84 34.28
N ARG A 69 -21.15 23.15 33.61
CA ARG A 69 -20.20 22.17 33.08
C ARG A 69 -18.87 22.35 33.78
N ASN A 70 -18.33 21.27 34.32
CA ASN A 70 -16.99 21.26 34.94
C ASN A 70 -15.97 20.64 33.97
N LEU A 71 -14.70 20.62 34.38
CA LEU A 71 -13.61 20.02 33.60
C LEU A 71 -13.92 18.55 33.21
N VAL A 72 -14.53 17.79 34.13
CA VAL A 72 -14.85 16.38 33.90
C VAL A 72 -15.90 16.23 32.78
N SER A 73 -16.92 17.14 32.74
CA SER A 73 -17.94 17.14 31.70
C SER A 73 -17.34 17.36 30.31
N TRP A 74 -16.45 18.34 30.18
CA TRP A 74 -15.76 18.64 28.94
C TRP A 74 -14.83 17.48 28.53
N SER A 75 -13.98 17.01 29.47
CA SER A 75 -13.04 15.93 29.23
C SER A 75 -13.76 14.64 28.80
N ALA A 76 -14.88 14.28 29.47
CA ALA A 76 -15.66 13.11 29.13
C ALA A 76 -16.19 13.16 27.68
N LEU A 77 -16.86 14.26 27.31
CA LEU A 77 -17.44 14.36 25.96
C LEU A 77 -16.37 14.45 24.87
N ILE A 78 -15.32 15.27 25.05
CA ILE A 78 -14.22 15.40 24.09
C ILE A 78 -13.55 14.04 23.87
N SER A 79 -13.23 13.31 24.95
CA SER A 79 -12.60 11.99 24.84
C SER A 79 -13.49 10.95 24.17
N CYS A 80 -14.80 11.01 24.44
CA CYS A 80 -15.79 10.15 23.79
C CYS A 80 -15.90 10.43 22.29
N CYS A 81 -15.94 11.71 21.89
CA CYS A 81 -15.95 12.11 20.47
C CYS A 81 -14.70 11.62 19.74
N ALA A 82 -13.51 11.83 20.33
CA ALA A 82 -12.26 11.38 19.75
C ALA A 82 -12.18 9.85 19.55
N ARG A 83 -12.72 9.07 20.52
CA ARG A 83 -12.77 7.60 20.41
C ARG A 83 -13.85 7.09 19.46
N ALA A 84 -14.95 7.79 19.33
CA ALA A 84 -16.07 7.43 18.44
C ALA A 84 -15.84 7.82 16.97
N GLY A 85 -14.63 8.24 16.58
CA GLY A 85 -14.31 8.61 15.20
C GLY A 85 -14.97 9.93 14.74
N ARG A 86 -15.26 10.84 15.67
CA ARG A 86 -15.82 12.18 15.38
C ARG A 86 -14.84 13.27 15.81
N PRO A 87 -13.65 13.32 15.18
CA PRO A 87 -12.56 14.23 15.58
C PRO A 87 -12.92 15.72 15.39
N GLU A 88 -13.73 16.07 14.38
CA GLU A 88 -14.17 17.46 14.15
C GLU A 88 -14.96 17.98 15.34
N LEU A 89 -15.86 17.17 15.88
CA LEU A 89 -16.68 17.52 17.03
C LEU A 89 -15.82 17.70 18.29
N ALA A 90 -14.78 16.88 18.47
CA ALA A 90 -13.84 17.03 19.58
C ALA A 90 -13.10 18.36 19.52
N LEU A 91 -12.67 18.81 18.32
CA LEU A 91 -12.03 20.11 18.11
C LEU A 91 -12.99 21.28 18.34
N GLU A 92 -14.24 21.17 17.85
CA GLU A 92 -15.31 22.17 18.11
C GLU A 92 -15.54 22.35 19.61
N LEU A 93 -15.67 21.25 20.34
CA LEU A 93 -15.88 21.26 21.79
C LEU A 93 -14.68 21.89 22.53
N PHE A 94 -13.46 21.58 22.13
CA PHE A 94 -12.27 22.19 22.70
C PHE A 94 -12.23 23.70 22.47
N ALA A 95 -12.56 24.18 21.27
CA ALA A 95 -12.65 25.61 20.97
C ALA A 95 -13.75 26.33 21.80
N ARG A 96 -14.81 25.63 22.15
CA ARG A 96 -15.91 26.13 23.02
C ARG A 96 -15.58 26.07 24.50
N MET A 97 -14.53 25.36 24.91
CA MET A 97 -14.11 25.16 26.30
C MET A 97 -13.50 26.45 26.89
N ARG A 98 -14.33 27.52 27.02
CA ARG A 98 -13.91 28.79 27.58
C ARG A 98 -14.09 28.80 29.11
N GLY A 99 -13.08 29.24 29.85
CA GLY A 99 -13.15 29.39 31.31
C GLY A 99 -12.83 28.12 32.13
N ALA A 100 -12.67 26.96 31.52
CA ALA A 100 -12.15 25.74 32.15
C ALA A 100 -10.74 25.48 31.65
N ARG A 101 -9.78 25.22 32.56
CA ARG A 101 -8.41 24.84 32.16
C ARG A 101 -8.39 23.40 31.69
N PRO A 102 -7.95 23.11 30.45
CA PRO A 102 -7.82 21.73 29.97
C PRO A 102 -6.85 20.93 30.84
N ASN A 103 -7.11 19.63 30.99
CA ASN A 103 -6.19 18.70 31.64
C ASN A 103 -5.45 17.84 30.59
N GLU A 104 -4.56 16.97 31.04
CA GLU A 104 -3.77 16.06 30.22
C GLU A 104 -4.65 15.22 29.27
N HIS A 105 -5.79 14.71 29.76
CA HIS A 105 -6.72 13.89 28.96
C HIS A 105 -7.40 14.67 27.83
N VAL A 106 -7.71 15.94 28.06
CA VAL A 106 -8.25 16.82 27.03
C VAL A 106 -7.20 17.07 25.96
N TYR A 107 -5.98 17.44 26.35
CA TYR A 107 -4.90 17.64 25.37
C TYR A 107 -4.63 16.40 24.53
N ALA A 108 -4.50 15.24 25.15
CA ALA A 108 -4.26 13.98 24.43
C ALA A 108 -5.41 13.59 23.49
N SER A 109 -6.67 13.88 23.88
CA SER A 109 -7.83 13.58 23.03
C SER A 109 -7.92 14.53 21.84
N VAL A 110 -7.62 15.80 22.06
CA VAL A 110 -7.65 16.84 21.02
C VAL A 110 -6.49 16.66 20.02
N THR A 111 -5.28 16.41 20.50
CA THR A 111 -4.11 16.12 19.63
C THR A 111 -4.33 14.85 18.80
N ARG A 112 -4.94 13.80 19.39
CA ARG A 112 -5.36 12.59 18.64
C ARG A 112 -6.36 12.94 17.54
N SER A 113 -7.30 13.84 17.81
CA SER A 113 -8.29 14.31 16.82
C SER A 113 -7.61 15.12 15.70
N CYS A 114 -6.64 16.00 16.02
CA CYS A 114 -5.83 16.70 15.02
C CYS A 114 -5.06 15.72 14.14
N ALA A 115 -4.48 14.68 14.73
CA ALA A 115 -3.74 13.63 14.02
C ALA A 115 -4.66 12.85 13.06
N ALA A 116 -5.88 12.50 13.48
CA ALA A 116 -6.86 11.78 12.66
C ALA A 116 -7.29 12.59 11.43
N LEU A 117 -7.43 13.90 11.57
CA LEU A 117 -7.78 14.84 10.49
C LEU A 117 -6.58 15.33 9.69
N ARG A 118 -5.36 15.00 10.09
CA ARG A 118 -4.11 15.61 9.58
C ARG A 118 -4.16 17.14 9.62
N ALA A 119 -4.82 17.70 10.64
CA ALA A 119 -5.05 19.13 10.82
C ALA A 119 -3.86 19.80 11.53
N LEU A 120 -2.75 19.98 10.81
CA LEU A 120 -1.49 20.51 11.35
C LEU A 120 -1.67 21.87 12.06
N ALA A 121 -2.38 22.81 11.43
CA ALA A 121 -2.56 24.16 11.99
C ALA A 121 -3.29 24.14 13.35
N ALA A 122 -4.34 23.32 13.49
CA ALA A 122 -5.04 23.13 14.75
C ALA A 122 -4.14 22.43 15.78
N GLY A 123 -3.38 21.43 15.37
CA GLY A 123 -2.42 20.73 16.21
C GLY A 123 -1.33 21.65 16.76
N ALA A 124 -0.78 22.52 15.94
CA ALA A 124 0.21 23.52 16.36
C ALA A 124 -0.36 24.54 17.37
N GLN A 125 -1.62 24.95 17.20
CA GLN A 125 -2.31 25.81 18.19
C GLN A 125 -2.49 25.08 19.52
N VAL A 126 -2.90 23.80 19.50
CA VAL A 126 -3.04 22.97 20.71
C VAL A 126 -1.70 22.78 21.40
N HIS A 127 -0.62 22.54 20.63
CA HIS A 127 0.74 22.48 21.15
C HIS A 127 1.14 23.79 21.86
N GLY A 128 0.99 24.92 21.18
CA GLY A 128 1.28 26.23 21.78
C GLY A 128 0.46 26.52 23.04
N HIS A 129 -0.80 26.05 23.09
CA HIS A 129 -1.63 26.17 24.28
C HIS A 129 -1.14 25.25 25.42
N ALA A 130 -0.73 24.02 25.12
CA ALA A 130 -0.17 23.09 26.10
C ALA A 130 1.13 23.61 26.72
N VAL A 131 2.02 24.21 25.89
CA VAL A 131 3.26 24.88 26.36
C VAL A 131 2.92 26.00 27.33
N LYS A 132 2.04 26.94 26.95
CA LYS A 132 1.64 28.08 27.80
C LYS A 132 0.97 27.66 29.11
N SER A 133 0.33 26.50 29.11
CA SER A 133 -0.37 25.95 30.28
C SER A 133 0.52 25.05 31.16
N GLY A 134 1.78 24.82 30.80
CA GLY A 134 2.75 24.01 31.56
C GLY A 134 2.50 22.50 31.46
N PHE A 135 1.79 22.03 30.45
CA PHE A 135 1.48 20.59 30.29
C PHE A 135 2.45 19.84 29.37
N LEU A 136 3.45 20.54 28.79
CA LEU A 136 4.42 19.87 27.92
C LEU A 136 5.36 18.93 28.70
N ASP A 137 5.61 19.24 29.98
CA ASP A 137 6.44 18.39 30.87
C ASP A 137 5.76 17.04 31.19
N ALA A 138 4.44 16.94 31.02
CA ALA A 138 3.71 15.69 31.17
C ALA A 138 3.98 14.79 29.95
N SER A 139 4.72 13.70 30.16
CA SER A 139 5.10 12.75 29.08
C SER A 139 3.92 12.27 28.25
N PHE A 140 2.73 12.13 28.86
CA PHE A 140 1.52 11.71 28.17
C PHE A 140 1.04 12.73 27.12
N VAL A 141 1.11 14.02 27.44
CA VAL A 141 0.72 15.12 26.53
C VAL A 141 1.76 15.29 25.43
N ALA A 142 3.03 15.33 25.80
CA ALA A 142 4.12 15.49 24.84
C ALA A 142 4.18 14.32 23.84
N ASN A 143 3.97 13.07 24.28
CA ASN A 143 3.85 11.91 23.40
C ASN A 143 2.69 12.04 22.41
N SER A 144 1.55 12.55 22.88
CA SER A 144 0.39 12.76 22.01
C SER A 144 0.65 13.86 20.98
N ILE A 145 1.37 14.93 21.35
CA ILE A 145 1.77 16.03 20.46
C ILE A 145 2.82 15.53 19.45
N ALA A 146 3.85 14.82 19.89
CA ALA A 146 4.85 14.22 19.00
C ALA A 146 4.19 13.29 17.97
N SER A 147 3.31 12.39 18.43
CA SER A 147 2.54 11.49 17.54
C SER A 147 1.65 12.24 16.55
N MET A 148 1.08 13.38 16.96
CA MET A 148 0.28 14.24 16.08
C MET A 148 1.14 14.82 14.95
N TYR A 149 2.30 15.40 15.27
CA TYR A 149 3.21 15.92 14.26
C TYR A 149 3.68 14.84 13.29
N MET A 150 4.08 13.67 13.80
CA MET A 150 4.48 12.51 12.98
C MET A 150 3.37 12.12 11.99
N LYS A 151 2.11 12.01 12.45
CA LYS A 151 0.97 11.67 11.60
C LYS A 151 0.59 12.76 10.60
N CYS A 152 0.90 14.01 10.90
CA CYS A 152 0.73 15.13 9.97
C CYS A 152 1.88 15.24 8.95
N GLY A 153 2.91 14.39 9.02
CA GLY A 153 4.07 14.44 8.14
C GLY A 153 5.15 15.45 8.55
N CYS A 154 5.03 16.03 9.73
CA CYS A 154 5.99 16.99 10.30
C CYS A 154 6.96 16.25 11.23
N PHE A 155 7.89 15.51 10.65
CA PHE A 155 8.73 14.57 11.38
C PHE A 155 9.78 15.27 12.26
N ASP A 156 10.34 16.38 11.80
CA ASP A 156 11.36 17.12 12.54
C ASP A 156 10.74 17.78 13.79
N GLU A 157 9.58 18.40 13.69
CA GLU A 157 8.85 18.98 14.82
C GLU A 157 8.44 17.89 15.84
N GLY A 158 7.99 16.74 15.33
CA GLY A 158 7.65 15.59 16.19
C GLY A 158 8.88 15.05 16.94
N TYR A 159 10.02 15.00 16.29
CA TYR A 159 11.29 14.59 16.89
C TYR A 159 11.80 15.63 17.89
N ASP A 160 11.66 16.91 17.61
CA ASP A 160 12.03 17.98 18.53
C ASP A 160 11.21 17.93 19.83
N VAL A 161 9.89 17.71 19.73
CA VAL A 161 9.05 17.49 20.92
C VAL A 161 9.51 16.27 21.72
N PHE A 162 9.88 15.17 21.05
CA PHE A 162 10.43 13.98 21.73
C PHE A 162 11.73 14.32 22.49
N ARG A 163 12.61 15.11 21.90
CA ARG A 163 13.89 15.51 22.53
C ARG A 163 13.72 16.38 23.77
N THR A 164 12.62 17.11 23.89
CA THR A 164 12.34 17.96 25.09
C THR A 164 11.86 17.12 26.28
N LEU A 165 11.51 15.84 26.10
CA LEU A 165 11.07 14.99 27.19
C LEU A 165 12.20 14.70 28.20
N ALA A 166 11.99 15.06 29.44
CA ALA A 166 12.93 14.78 30.53
C ALA A 166 13.08 13.26 30.76
N GLU A 167 11.96 12.54 30.81
CA GLU A 167 11.90 11.09 31.03
C GLU A 167 11.06 10.42 29.94
N PRO A 168 11.62 10.15 28.75
CA PRO A 168 10.90 9.45 27.71
C PRO A 168 10.65 7.99 28.10
N THR A 169 9.42 7.53 27.94
CA THR A 169 9.00 6.15 28.21
C THR A 169 9.13 5.28 26.97
N VAL A 170 8.98 3.95 27.12
CA VAL A 170 8.93 3.01 25.99
C VAL A 170 7.90 3.46 24.93
N VAL A 171 6.74 3.97 25.38
CA VAL A 171 5.69 4.48 24.49
C VAL A 171 6.17 5.71 23.70
N SER A 172 6.95 6.60 24.33
CA SER A 172 7.55 7.77 23.66
C SER A 172 8.48 7.35 22.54
N TYR A 173 9.37 6.38 22.83
CA TYR A 173 10.31 5.82 21.86
C TYR A 173 9.57 5.14 20.71
N ASN A 174 8.59 4.27 21.00
CA ASN A 174 7.82 3.55 19.98
C ASN A 174 7.08 4.50 19.04
N ALA A 175 6.43 5.54 19.59
CA ALA A 175 5.74 6.53 18.78
C ALA A 175 6.70 7.29 17.86
N THR A 176 7.89 7.63 18.35
CA THR A 176 8.91 8.35 17.58
C THR A 176 9.54 7.45 16.51
N ILE A 177 9.93 6.21 16.84
CA ILE A 177 10.49 5.24 15.89
C ILE A 177 9.49 4.97 14.75
N SER A 178 8.23 4.66 15.10
CA SER A 178 7.18 4.41 14.10
C SER A 178 6.87 5.62 13.23
N GLY A 179 6.94 6.84 13.81
CA GLY A 179 6.76 8.07 13.06
C GLY A 179 7.90 8.30 12.07
N LEU A 180 9.15 8.13 12.52
CA LEU A 180 10.33 8.30 11.69
C LEU A 180 10.46 7.21 10.60
N ALA A 181 9.92 6.02 10.82
CA ALA A 181 9.84 4.98 9.80
C ALA A 181 9.12 5.44 8.51
N ALA A 182 8.10 6.30 8.66
CA ALA A 182 7.36 6.86 7.53
C ALA A 182 7.98 8.14 6.93
N SER A 183 9.12 8.59 7.45
CA SER A 183 9.80 9.82 7.01
C SER A 183 10.78 9.54 5.85
N ALA A 184 11.30 10.62 5.26
CA ALA A 184 12.40 10.53 4.30
C ALA A 184 13.76 10.17 4.94
N GLN A 185 13.83 10.01 6.26
CA GLN A 185 15.06 9.73 7.03
C GLN A 185 14.80 8.60 8.04
N PRO A 186 14.49 7.38 7.58
CA PRO A 186 14.16 6.26 8.46
C PRO A 186 15.34 5.84 9.35
N GLU A 187 16.59 6.14 8.95
CA GLU A 187 17.79 5.86 9.74
C GLU A 187 17.75 6.53 11.12
N LYS A 188 17.18 7.74 11.22
CA LYS A 188 16.96 8.41 12.52
C LYS A 188 16.10 7.55 13.47
N GLY A 189 15.16 6.77 12.93
CA GLY A 189 14.36 5.85 13.73
C GLY A 189 15.20 4.74 14.36
N LEU A 190 16.19 4.20 13.64
CA LEU A 190 17.14 3.22 14.19
C LEU A 190 18.09 3.84 15.23
N GLU A 191 18.49 5.10 15.06
CA GLU A 191 19.26 5.83 16.07
C GLU A 191 18.47 6.01 17.36
N VAL A 192 17.17 6.34 17.26
CA VAL A 192 16.26 6.45 18.40
C VAL A 192 16.09 5.10 19.10
N PHE A 193 15.96 4.01 18.35
CA PHE A 193 15.92 2.65 18.90
C PHE A 193 17.21 2.30 19.66
N ARG A 194 18.38 2.64 19.09
CA ARG A 194 19.67 2.46 19.74
C ARG A 194 19.76 3.30 21.03
N LEU A 195 19.32 4.54 21.00
CA LEU A 195 19.29 5.45 22.16
C LEU A 195 18.42 4.86 23.29
N MET A 196 17.26 4.26 22.96
CA MET A 196 16.40 3.57 23.91
C MET A 196 17.17 2.49 24.68
N LYS A 197 17.92 1.63 23.96
CA LYS A 197 18.73 0.57 24.56
C LYS A 197 19.87 1.14 25.44
N LEU A 198 20.54 2.21 24.97
CA LEU A 198 21.63 2.88 25.70
C LEU A 198 21.14 3.51 27.01
N ARG A 199 19.89 3.96 27.08
CA ARG A 199 19.27 4.48 28.33
C ARG A 199 18.77 3.37 29.27
N GLY A 200 19.04 2.11 28.95
CA GLY A 200 18.66 0.96 29.78
C GLY A 200 17.17 0.60 29.71
N LEU A 201 16.40 1.21 28.78
CA LEU A 201 15.01 0.81 28.56
C LEU A 201 14.97 -0.49 27.77
N ARG A 202 14.09 -1.40 28.16
CA ARG A 202 13.89 -2.68 27.46
C ARG A 202 12.92 -2.46 26.28
N PRO A 203 13.36 -2.64 25.02
CA PRO A 203 12.46 -2.61 23.87
C PRO A 203 11.40 -3.70 23.99
N ASP A 204 10.17 -3.37 23.64
CA ASP A 204 9.04 -4.29 23.58
C ASP A 204 8.77 -4.75 22.13
N ARG A 205 7.74 -5.58 21.92
CA ARG A 205 7.35 -6.07 20.60
C ARG A 205 7.07 -4.93 19.60
N PHE A 206 6.56 -3.79 20.04
CA PHE A 206 6.28 -2.64 19.18
C PHE A 206 7.57 -1.90 18.79
N SER A 207 8.54 -1.82 19.72
CA SER A 207 9.86 -1.25 19.44
C SER A 207 10.59 -2.05 18.35
N TYR A 208 10.62 -3.40 18.51
CA TYR A 208 11.27 -4.27 17.53
C TYR A 208 10.53 -4.26 16.19
N ALA A 209 9.19 -4.34 16.18
CA ALA A 209 8.42 -4.29 14.94
C ALA A 209 8.67 -2.99 14.16
N ALA A 210 8.71 -1.83 14.85
CA ALA A 210 9.00 -0.55 14.20
C ALA A 210 10.43 -0.49 13.65
N ALA A 211 11.43 -0.95 14.41
CA ALA A 211 12.83 -0.96 13.98
C ALA A 211 13.08 -1.94 12.82
N LEU A 212 12.48 -3.14 12.86
CA LEU A 212 12.56 -4.13 11.78
C LEU A 212 11.83 -3.65 10.52
N GLY A 213 10.68 -2.95 10.67
CA GLY A 213 9.99 -2.32 9.56
C GLY A 213 10.88 -1.30 8.83
N ILE A 214 11.64 -0.49 9.58
CA ILE A 214 12.65 0.42 8.99
C ILE A 214 13.71 -0.38 8.22
N CYS A 215 14.22 -1.48 8.80
CA CYS A 215 15.22 -2.31 8.12
C CYS A 215 14.67 -2.96 6.84
N SER A 216 13.37 -3.25 6.81
CA SER A 216 12.68 -3.79 5.63
C SER A 216 12.69 -2.82 4.44
N ASP A 217 12.70 -1.50 4.70
CA ASP A 217 12.69 -0.46 3.67
C ASP A 217 14.09 0.06 3.31
N LEU A 218 15.10 -0.25 4.16
CA LEU A 218 16.50 0.08 3.91
C LEU A 218 17.20 -1.07 3.17
N GLU A 219 18.09 -0.75 2.22
CA GLU A 219 18.90 -1.74 1.49
C GLU A 219 20.05 -2.32 2.35
N ASN A 220 19.85 -2.49 3.67
CA ASN A 220 20.89 -3.00 4.57
C ASN A 220 20.37 -4.18 5.41
N PRO A 221 20.52 -5.41 4.89
CA PRO A 221 20.03 -6.61 5.58
C PRO A 221 20.75 -6.92 6.90
N ASN A 222 22.00 -6.42 7.09
CA ASN A 222 22.81 -6.77 8.26
C ASN A 222 22.20 -6.22 9.57
N ILE A 223 21.65 -5.00 9.55
CA ILE A 223 21.00 -4.42 10.73
C ILE A 223 19.75 -5.21 11.08
N GLY A 224 18.95 -5.59 10.10
CA GLY A 224 17.77 -6.41 10.28
C GLY A 224 18.09 -7.78 10.88
N ALA A 225 19.13 -8.45 10.38
CA ALA A 225 19.60 -9.72 10.92
C ALA A 225 20.09 -9.60 12.39
N ALA A 226 20.77 -8.51 12.73
CA ALA A 226 21.18 -8.25 14.10
C ALA A 226 19.98 -8.04 15.05
N LEU A 227 18.94 -7.31 14.59
CA LEU A 227 17.71 -7.14 15.35
C LEU A 227 16.94 -8.46 15.49
N HIS A 228 16.91 -9.28 14.43
CA HIS A 228 16.33 -10.62 14.51
C HIS A 228 17.05 -11.49 15.56
N CYS A 229 18.38 -11.50 15.58
CA CYS A 229 19.14 -12.20 16.63
C CYS A 229 18.79 -11.69 18.06
N ASP A 230 18.51 -10.41 18.21
CA ASP A 230 18.07 -9.87 19.50
C ASP A 230 16.65 -10.35 19.86
N THR A 231 15.73 -10.44 18.89
CA THR A 231 14.37 -10.96 19.13
C THR A 231 14.38 -12.44 19.52
N ILE A 232 15.25 -13.26 18.91
CA ILE A 232 15.45 -14.67 19.30
C ILE A 232 15.86 -14.79 20.76
N LYS A 233 16.82 -13.97 21.23
CA LYS A 233 17.30 -14.01 22.62
C LYS A 233 16.21 -13.73 23.65
N ILE A 234 15.17 -12.98 23.27
CA ILE A 234 14.08 -12.60 24.17
C ILE A 234 12.76 -13.32 23.85
N GLY A 235 12.76 -14.24 22.87
CA GLY A 235 11.61 -15.07 22.49
C GLY A 235 10.46 -14.29 21.86
N LEU A 236 10.72 -13.20 21.14
CA LEU A 236 9.70 -12.45 20.43
C LEU A 236 9.53 -12.88 18.97
N ASP A 237 10.52 -13.52 18.39
CA ASP A 237 10.55 -14.00 17.00
C ASP A 237 9.47 -15.05 16.71
N VAL A 238 9.12 -15.87 17.71
CA VAL A 238 8.07 -16.91 17.61
C VAL A 238 6.65 -16.34 17.62
N THR A 239 6.46 -15.08 17.99
CA THR A 239 5.15 -14.44 17.99
C THR A 239 4.77 -13.97 16.58
N ALA A 240 3.53 -14.21 16.12
CA ALA A 240 3.09 -13.77 14.79
C ALA A 240 3.32 -12.28 14.55
N PHE A 241 3.11 -11.43 15.56
CA PHE A 241 3.25 -9.97 15.44
C PHE A 241 4.67 -9.52 15.05
N VAL A 242 5.71 -10.09 15.63
CA VAL A 242 7.11 -9.73 15.32
C VAL A 242 7.63 -10.61 14.18
N GLY A 243 7.29 -11.90 14.17
CA GLY A 243 7.66 -12.85 13.12
C GLY A 243 7.23 -12.40 11.73
N ASN A 244 6.02 -11.85 11.59
CA ASN A 244 5.53 -11.32 10.31
C ASN A 244 6.38 -10.16 9.78
N VAL A 245 6.87 -9.29 10.66
CA VAL A 245 7.74 -8.17 10.25
C VAL A 245 9.13 -8.67 9.87
N ILE A 246 9.67 -9.66 10.60
CA ILE A 246 10.96 -10.30 10.26
C ILE A 246 10.86 -11.02 8.92
N LEU A 247 9.75 -11.73 8.69
CA LEU A 247 9.48 -12.44 7.45
C LEU A 247 9.39 -11.47 6.26
N ASP A 248 8.67 -10.34 6.40
CA ASP A 248 8.61 -9.30 5.35
C ASP A 248 9.99 -8.69 5.08
N MET A 249 10.77 -8.43 6.13
CA MET A 249 12.13 -7.91 5.99
C MET A 249 13.02 -8.84 5.15
N TYR A 250 13.09 -10.13 5.49
CA TYR A 250 13.89 -11.08 4.71
C TYR A 250 13.35 -11.26 3.29
N SER A 251 12.04 -11.26 3.13
CA SER A 251 11.39 -11.32 1.84
C SER A 251 11.77 -10.15 0.92
N LYS A 252 11.83 -8.93 1.43
CA LYS A 252 12.24 -7.74 0.64
C LYS A 252 13.71 -7.76 0.27
N HIS A 253 14.55 -8.31 1.13
CA HIS A 253 15.99 -8.43 0.86
C HIS A 253 16.40 -9.64 0.02
N GLY A 254 15.46 -10.46 -0.44
CA GLY A 254 15.73 -11.60 -1.33
C GLY A 254 16.28 -12.85 -0.65
N THR A 255 16.21 -12.92 0.68
CA THR A 255 16.71 -14.05 1.48
C THR A 255 15.57 -14.99 1.83
N ILE A 256 15.08 -15.73 0.83
CA ILE A 256 13.92 -16.65 0.99
C ILE A 256 14.20 -17.76 2.00
N THR A 257 15.42 -18.26 2.09
CA THR A 257 15.80 -19.32 3.04
C THR A 257 15.64 -18.87 4.50
N GLU A 258 16.03 -17.64 4.81
CA GLU A 258 15.84 -17.05 6.13
C GLU A 258 14.37 -16.75 6.40
N ALA A 259 13.62 -16.29 5.40
CA ALA A 259 12.18 -16.11 5.49
C ALA A 259 11.46 -17.42 5.80
N GLU A 260 11.88 -18.53 5.16
CA GLU A 260 11.35 -19.87 5.43
C GLU A 260 11.59 -20.31 6.88
N GLN A 261 12.81 -20.12 7.40
CA GLN A 261 13.12 -20.43 8.80
C GLN A 261 12.23 -19.68 9.78
N VAL A 262 12.01 -18.38 9.54
CA VAL A 262 11.12 -17.54 10.34
C VAL A 262 9.67 -18.01 10.25
N PHE A 263 9.19 -18.36 9.05
CA PHE A 263 7.84 -18.88 8.87
C PHE A 263 7.61 -20.14 9.72
N PHE A 264 8.57 -21.07 9.75
CA PHE A 264 8.45 -22.28 10.53
C PHE A 264 8.65 -22.06 12.04
N SER A 265 9.37 -21.01 12.47
CA SER A 265 9.57 -20.69 13.88
C SER A 265 8.36 -20.03 14.54
N VAL A 266 7.46 -19.41 13.77
CA VAL A 266 6.24 -18.80 14.33
C VAL A 266 5.29 -19.87 14.85
N ASP A 267 4.95 -19.83 16.14
CA ASP A 267 4.13 -20.84 16.83
C ASP A 267 2.70 -20.89 16.30
N GLU A 268 2.00 -19.76 16.34
CA GLU A 268 0.63 -19.63 15.88
C GLU A 268 0.60 -18.75 14.63
N LYS A 269 0.53 -19.38 13.46
CA LYS A 269 0.46 -18.68 12.18
C LYS A 269 -0.94 -18.13 11.94
N ASP A 270 -1.02 -16.81 11.79
CA ASP A 270 -2.25 -16.13 11.39
C ASP A 270 -2.32 -15.93 9.85
N ALA A 271 -3.43 -15.38 9.36
CA ALA A 271 -3.57 -15.10 7.93
C ALA A 271 -2.47 -14.16 7.39
N VAL A 272 -1.98 -13.23 8.23
CA VAL A 272 -0.88 -12.31 7.84
C VAL A 272 0.42 -13.07 7.64
N THR A 273 0.73 -14.05 8.52
CA THR A 273 1.92 -14.91 8.39
C THR A 273 1.92 -15.66 7.05
N TRP A 274 0.81 -16.33 6.74
CA TRP A 274 0.64 -17.05 5.48
C TRP A 274 0.74 -16.12 4.27
N ASN A 275 0.02 -15.01 4.30
CA ASN A 275 0.00 -14.03 3.22
C ASN A 275 1.38 -13.44 2.93
N THR A 276 2.13 -13.09 4.00
CA THR A 276 3.48 -12.54 3.86
C THR A 276 4.42 -13.55 3.20
N TYR A 277 4.32 -14.83 3.58
CA TYR A 277 5.17 -15.88 3.02
C TYR A 277 4.79 -16.25 1.59
N ILE A 278 3.49 -16.35 1.26
CA ILE A 278 2.99 -16.52 -0.11
C ILE A 278 3.46 -15.36 -1.01
N ALA A 279 3.33 -14.12 -0.52
CA ALA A 279 3.78 -12.94 -1.26
C ALA A 279 5.31 -12.90 -1.42
N ALA A 280 6.07 -13.41 -0.45
CA ALA A 280 7.51 -13.55 -0.54
C ALA A 280 7.91 -14.42 -1.74
N HIS A 281 7.35 -15.61 -1.86
CA HIS A 281 7.61 -16.50 -3.00
C HIS A 281 7.18 -15.87 -4.32
N SER A 282 5.99 -15.27 -4.38
CA SER A 282 5.49 -14.62 -5.60
C SER A 282 6.42 -13.47 -6.05
N ARG A 283 6.94 -12.68 -5.12
CA ARG A 283 7.85 -11.56 -5.40
C ARG A 283 9.16 -12.01 -6.03
N HIS A 284 9.64 -13.20 -5.67
CA HIS A 284 10.90 -13.78 -6.18
C HIS A 284 10.68 -14.78 -7.33
N GLY A 285 9.49 -14.81 -7.95
CA GLY A 285 9.18 -15.68 -9.08
C GLY A 285 8.90 -17.13 -8.71
N GLY A 286 8.84 -17.48 -7.42
CA GLY A 286 8.46 -18.79 -6.91
C GLY A 286 6.94 -18.97 -6.90
N TYR A 287 6.31 -18.85 -8.06
CA TYR A 287 4.84 -18.90 -8.17
C TYR A 287 4.27 -20.29 -7.88
N ILE A 288 5.03 -21.35 -8.18
CA ILE A 288 4.61 -22.73 -7.87
C ILE A 288 4.59 -22.94 -6.36
N GLU A 289 5.63 -22.53 -5.68
CA GLU A 289 5.77 -22.56 -4.22
C GLU A 289 4.66 -21.74 -3.55
N ALA A 290 4.35 -20.56 -4.09
CA ALA A 290 3.25 -19.73 -3.60
C ALA A 290 1.88 -20.45 -3.70
N LEU A 291 1.62 -21.21 -4.78
CA LEU A 291 0.40 -21.99 -4.94
C LEU A 291 0.39 -23.22 -4.03
N MET A 292 1.54 -23.86 -3.77
CA MET A 292 1.64 -24.96 -2.80
C MET A 292 1.33 -24.46 -1.39
N LEU A 293 1.90 -23.31 -1.00
CA LEU A 293 1.62 -22.68 0.29
C LEU A 293 0.15 -22.27 0.44
N PHE A 294 -0.47 -21.75 -0.63
CA PHE A 294 -1.91 -21.49 -0.62
C PHE A 294 -2.71 -22.76 -0.35
N LYS A 295 -2.34 -23.88 -0.98
CA LYS A 295 -2.98 -25.18 -0.74
C LYS A 295 -2.76 -25.63 0.71
N ASP A 296 -1.51 -25.53 1.22
CA ASP A 296 -1.19 -25.93 2.59
C ASP A 296 -1.98 -25.09 3.60
N MET A 297 -2.17 -23.79 3.34
CA MET A 297 -3.03 -22.91 4.16
C MET A 297 -4.47 -23.39 4.21
N LEU A 298 -5.03 -23.89 3.08
CA LEU A 298 -6.39 -24.45 3.03
C LEU A 298 -6.55 -25.71 3.90
N ASP A 299 -5.47 -26.44 4.16
CA ASP A 299 -5.45 -27.63 5.02
C ASP A 299 -5.30 -27.27 6.52
N THR A 300 -5.21 -25.97 6.86
CA THR A 300 -5.17 -25.46 8.24
C THR A 300 -6.53 -24.85 8.64
N ASP A 301 -6.66 -24.50 9.94
CA ASP A 301 -7.83 -23.78 10.46
C ASP A 301 -7.82 -22.26 10.12
N VAL A 302 -6.80 -21.77 9.42
CA VAL A 302 -6.66 -20.37 9.04
C VAL A 302 -7.42 -20.10 7.75
N CYS A 303 -8.45 -19.26 7.81
CA CYS A 303 -9.23 -18.90 6.63
C CYS A 303 -8.44 -17.95 5.71
N PRO A 304 -8.32 -18.26 4.39
CA PRO A 304 -7.79 -17.31 3.41
C PRO A 304 -8.64 -16.05 3.33
N ASP A 305 -7.99 -14.91 3.23
CA ASP A 305 -8.62 -13.60 3.04
C ASP A 305 -8.50 -13.11 1.58
N ASN A 306 -9.04 -11.94 1.30
CA ASN A 306 -8.98 -11.33 -0.03
C ASN A 306 -7.55 -11.19 -0.57
N PHE A 307 -6.57 -10.91 0.29
CA PHE A 307 -5.17 -10.80 -0.09
C PHE A 307 -4.58 -12.16 -0.51
N THR A 308 -4.93 -13.21 0.23
CA THR A 308 -4.52 -14.59 -0.08
C THR A 308 -5.01 -15.01 -1.46
N TYR A 309 -6.32 -14.82 -1.74
CA TYR A 309 -6.90 -15.15 -3.04
C TYR A 309 -6.29 -14.35 -4.18
N ALA A 310 -6.09 -13.04 -3.99
CA ALA A 310 -5.46 -12.19 -5.01
C ALA A 310 -4.03 -12.67 -5.34
N SER A 311 -3.25 -13.04 -4.33
CA SER A 311 -1.88 -13.54 -4.50
C SER A 311 -1.84 -14.89 -5.23
N ALA A 312 -2.74 -15.82 -4.88
CA ALA A 312 -2.85 -17.11 -5.56
C ALA A 312 -3.29 -16.96 -7.03
N LEU A 313 -4.26 -16.07 -7.29
CA LEU A 313 -4.72 -15.77 -8.66
C LEU A 313 -3.62 -15.09 -9.49
N ALA A 314 -2.83 -14.20 -8.89
CA ALA A 314 -1.68 -13.58 -9.55
C ALA A 314 -0.61 -14.62 -9.92
N ALA A 315 -0.31 -15.56 -9.02
CA ALA A 315 0.61 -16.65 -9.32
C ALA A 315 0.08 -17.56 -10.46
N CYS A 316 -1.21 -17.85 -10.50
CA CYS A 316 -1.84 -18.57 -11.61
C CYS A 316 -1.75 -17.79 -12.93
N ALA A 317 -1.89 -16.46 -12.89
CA ALA A 317 -1.77 -15.59 -14.07
C ALA A 317 -0.36 -15.61 -14.66
N GLU A 318 0.66 -15.49 -13.82
CA GLU A 318 2.08 -15.50 -14.25
C GLU A 318 2.50 -16.84 -14.87
N LEU A 319 2.01 -17.95 -14.31
CA LEU A 319 2.28 -19.30 -14.82
C LEU A 319 1.31 -19.73 -15.94
N SER A 320 0.32 -18.92 -16.29
CA SER A 320 -0.76 -19.24 -17.24
C SER A 320 -1.52 -20.54 -16.88
N LEU A 321 -1.69 -20.82 -15.58
CA LEU A 321 -2.32 -22.03 -15.04
C LEU A 321 -3.84 -21.89 -14.92
N ILE A 322 -4.56 -21.95 -16.03
CA ILE A 322 -6.02 -21.72 -16.08
C ILE A 322 -6.80 -22.68 -15.18
N ARG A 323 -6.41 -23.97 -15.08
CA ARG A 323 -7.10 -24.95 -14.26
C ARG A 323 -7.04 -24.61 -12.78
N HIS A 324 -5.84 -24.28 -12.29
CA HIS A 324 -5.62 -23.88 -10.89
C HIS A 324 -6.31 -22.55 -10.58
N GLY A 325 -6.19 -21.55 -11.46
CA GLY A 325 -6.92 -20.29 -11.32
C GLY A 325 -8.44 -20.48 -11.26
N GLY A 326 -8.99 -21.39 -12.07
CA GLY A 326 -10.40 -21.77 -11.99
C GLY A 326 -10.77 -22.45 -10.66
N GLN A 327 -9.89 -23.28 -10.08
CA GLN A 327 -10.11 -23.89 -8.77
C GLN A 327 -10.09 -22.85 -7.65
N VAL A 328 -9.14 -21.92 -7.66
CA VAL A 328 -9.06 -20.80 -6.70
C VAL A 328 -10.33 -19.94 -6.78
N HIS A 329 -10.78 -19.61 -8.00
CA HIS A 329 -12.01 -18.84 -8.21
C HIS A 329 -13.26 -19.60 -7.70
N CYS A 330 -13.36 -20.92 -7.97
CA CYS A 330 -14.44 -21.74 -7.43
C CYS A 330 -14.42 -21.82 -5.90
N HIS A 331 -13.24 -21.90 -5.30
CA HIS A 331 -13.09 -21.90 -3.84
C HIS A 331 -13.58 -20.58 -3.24
N LEU A 332 -13.17 -19.44 -3.82
CA LEU A 332 -13.63 -18.11 -3.41
C LEU A 332 -15.16 -17.98 -3.44
N ILE A 333 -15.81 -18.45 -4.52
CA ILE A 333 -17.28 -18.43 -4.63
C ILE A 333 -17.95 -19.27 -3.52
N ARG A 334 -17.34 -20.39 -3.14
CA ARG A 334 -17.88 -21.28 -2.09
C ARG A 334 -17.70 -20.73 -0.68
N SER A 335 -16.62 -20.00 -0.44
CA SER A 335 -16.35 -19.36 0.87
C SER A 335 -17.34 -18.25 1.20
N ARG A 336 -18.15 -17.81 0.24
CA ARG A 336 -19.13 -16.71 0.37
C ARG A 336 -18.52 -15.40 0.88
N GLU A 337 -17.24 -15.23 0.75
CA GLU A 337 -16.62 -13.95 1.02
C GLU A 337 -17.07 -12.97 -0.05
N ASP A 338 -17.56 -11.79 0.38
CA ASP A 338 -17.82 -10.67 -0.51
C ASP A 338 -16.47 -10.28 -1.14
N SER A 339 -16.29 -10.68 -2.40
CA SER A 339 -15.05 -10.38 -3.10
C SER A 339 -14.91 -8.88 -3.28
N ASP A 340 -13.87 -8.34 -2.66
CA ASP A 340 -13.44 -6.96 -2.88
C ASP A 340 -13.09 -6.75 -4.37
N VAL A 341 -13.17 -5.50 -4.82
CA VAL A 341 -12.77 -5.09 -6.18
C VAL A 341 -11.36 -5.56 -6.53
N ALA A 342 -10.45 -5.60 -5.55
CA ALA A 342 -9.09 -6.09 -5.73
C ALA A 342 -9.04 -7.57 -6.17
N VAL A 343 -9.80 -8.44 -5.51
CA VAL A 343 -9.90 -9.87 -5.87
C VAL A 343 -10.58 -10.03 -7.22
N GLY A 344 -11.64 -9.23 -7.49
CA GLY A 344 -12.29 -9.22 -8.80
C GLY A 344 -11.32 -8.86 -9.92
N ASN A 345 -10.46 -7.87 -9.71
CA ASN A 345 -9.42 -7.49 -10.66
C ASN A 345 -8.37 -8.60 -10.85
N ALA A 346 -8.00 -9.32 -9.78
CA ALA A 346 -7.10 -10.47 -9.86
C ALA A 346 -7.71 -11.63 -10.68
N ILE A 347 -9.02 -11.89 -10.53
CA ILE A 347 -9.74 -12.88 -11.34
C ILE A 347 -9.73 -12.49 -12.83
N ILE A 348 -10.04 -11.22 -13.14
CA ILE A 348 -10.01 -10.70 -14.52
C ILE A 348 -8.61 -10.85 -15.10
N SER A 349 -7.57 -10.45 -14.35
CA SER A 349 -6.17 -10.55 -14.76
C SER A 349 -5.76 -12.01 -15.02
N MET A 350 -6.12 -12.93 -14.14
CA MET A 350 -5.82 -14.36 -14.27
C MET A 350 -6.42 -14.93 -15.55
N TYR A 351 -7.73 -14.71 -15.79
CA TYR A 351 -8.35 -15.19 -17.02
C TYR A 351 -7.78 -14.55 -18.28
N ALA A 352 -7.49 -13.24 -18.25
CA ALA A 352 -6.89 -12.52 -19.37
C ALA A 352 -5.48 -13.04 -19.68
N SER A 353 -4.62 -13.21 -18.67
CA SER A 353 -3.25 -13.72 -18.85
C SER A 353 -3.24 -15.17 -19.38
N CYS A 354 -4.22 -15.98 -18.96
CA CYS A 354 -4.40 -17.35 -19.49
C CYS A 354 -5.06 -17.40 -20.89
N GLY A 355 -5.36 -16.26 -21.52
CA GLY A 355 -5.98 -16.20 -22.87
C GLY A 355 -7.51 -16.38 -22.89
N HIS A 356 -8.16 -16.49 -21.72
CA HIS A 356 -9.59 -16.78 -21.60
C HIS A 356 -10.43 -15.50 -21.46
N MET A 357 -10.39 -14.60 -22.48
CA MET A 357 -11.02 -13.29 -22.43
C MET A 357 -12.54 -13.31 -22.21
N VAL A 358 -13.23 -14.37 -22.63
CA VAL A 358 -14.68 -14.53 -22.39
C VAL A 358 -14.96 -14.63 -20.87
N HIS A 359 -14.13 -15.35 -20.14
CA HIS A 359 -14.27 -15.47 -18.68
C HIS A 359 -13.83 -14.17 -17.98
N ALA A 360 -12.76 -13.53 -18.47
CA ALA A 360 -12.33 -12.23 -17.96
C ALA A 360 -13.44 -11.16 -18.12
N LEU A 361 -14.11 -11.11 -19.26
CA LEU A 361 -15.23 -10.19 -19.52
C LEU A 361 -16.42 -10.50 -18.62
N ARG A 362 -16.77 -11.78 -18.43
CA ARG A 362 -17.86 -12.17 -17.51
C ARG A 362 -17.54 -11.76 -16.07
N ALA A 363 -16.33 -12.00 -15.61
CA ALA A 363 -15.90 -11.57 -14.27
C ALA A 363 -15.97 -10.05 -14.13
N PHE A 364 -15.54 -9.30 -15.15
CA PHE A 364 -15.65 -7.85 -15.19
C PHE A 364 -17.12 -7.38 -15.14
N ASP A 365 -18.01 -8.00 -15.92
CA ASP A 365 -19.43 -7.60 -15.95
C ASP A 365 -20.15 -7.91 -14.62
N GLN A 366 -19.73 -8.92 -13.89
CA GLN A 366 -20.26 -9.28 -12.57
C GLN A 366 -19.69 -8.40 -11.45
N LEU A 367 -18.53 -7.77 -11.65
CA LEU A 367 -17.86 -6.97 -10.63
C LEU A 367 -18.67 -5.71 -10.29
N ARG A 368 -19.02 -5.55 -9.01
CA ARG A 368 -19.67 -4.34 -8.49
C ARG A 368 -18.62 -3.32 -8.11
N GLY A 369 -18.86 -2.03 -8.39
CA GLY A 369 -17.93 -0.95 -8.02
C GLY A 369 -16.63 -0.94 -8.81
N ARG A 370 -16.70 -1.21 -10.12
CA ARG A 370 -15.56 -1.16 -11.05
C ARG A 370 -14.80 0.16 -10.91
N ASN A 371 -13.50 0.06 -10.71
CA ASN A 371 -12.59 1.21 -10.61
C ASN A 371 -11.68 1.29 -11.84
N LEU A 372 -10.85 2.33 -11.89
CA LEU A 372 -9.88 2.53 -12.97
C LEU A 372 -9.02 1.27 -13.24
N CYS A 373 -8.56 0.60 -12.16
CA CYS A 373 -7.78 -0.64 -12.26
C CYS A 373 -8.56 -1.76 -12.97
N SER A 374 -9.87 -1.91 -12.73
CA SER A 374 -10.71 -2.90 -13.40
C SER A 374 -10.75 -2.71 -14.91
N TRP A 375 -10.92 -1.47 -15.37
CA TRP A 375 -10.93 -1.12 -16.78
C TRP A 375 -9.56 -1.33 -17.40
N ASN A 376 -8.50 -0.87 -16.78
CA ASN A 376 -7.13 -1.03 -17.24
C ASN A 376 -6.73 -2.52 -17.38
N THR A 377 -7.13 -3.35 -16.42
CA THR A 377 -6.86 -4.80 -16.45
C THR A 377 -7.51 -5.44 -17.68
N LEU A 378 -8.76 -5.09 -17.99
CA LEU A 378 -9.46 -5.66 -19.12
C LEU A 378 -8.91 -5.14 -20.47
N ILE A 379 -8.65 -3.82 -20.59
CA ILE A 379 -8.05 -3.20 -21.79
C ILE A 379 -6.67 -3.81 -22.07
N SER A 380 -5.81 -3.89 -21.04
CA SER A 380 -4.48 -4.50 -21.16
C SER A 380 -4.55 -5.99 -21.52
N GLY A 381 -5.54 -6.70 -20.98
CA GLY A 381 -5.80 -8.11 -21.32
C GLY A 381 -6.12 -8.29 -22.80
N PHE A 382 -7.04 -7.48 -23.35
CA PHE A 382 -7.34 -7.46 -24.79
C PHE A 382 -6.12 -7.06 -25.62
N GLY A 383 -5.36 -6.05 -25.13
CA GLY A 383 -4.14 -5.59 -25.79
C GLY A 383 -3.11 -6.71 -25.95
N LYS A 384 -2.79 -7.41 -24.87
CA LYS A 384 -1.85 -8.54 -24.87
C LYS A 384 -2.28 -9.69 -25.79
N GLN A 385 -3.59 -9.88 -25.98
CA GLN A 385 -4.14 -10.91 -26.87
C GLN A 385 -4.30 -10.44 -28.33
N GLY A 386 -3.89 -9.21 -28.66
CA GLY A 386 -4.03 -8.63 -30.01
C GLY A 386 -5.48 -8.34 -30.43
N ARG A 387 -6.40 -8.25 -29.48
CA ARG A 387 -7.83 -7.99 -29.71
C ARG A 387 -8.12 -6.48 -29.63
N ALA A 388 -7.55 -5.74 -30.60
CA ALA A 388 -7.60 -4.28 -30.59
C ALA A 388 -9.03 -3.72 -30.61
N ARG A 389 -9.92 -4.32 -31.38
CA ARG A 389 -11.31 -3.87 -31.47
C ARG A 389 -11.99 -3.88 -30.10
N GLU A 390 -11.86 -4.98 -29.39
CA GLU A 390 -12.49 -5.13 -28.07
C GLU A 390 -11.78 -4.26 -26.99
N ALA A 391 -10.47 -4.03 -27.11
CA ALA A 391 -9.76 -3.08 -26.25
C ALA A 391 -10.33 -1.67 -26.43
N ILE A 392 -10.55 -1.25 -27.69
CA ILE A 392 -11.12 0.07 -28.02
C ILE A 392 -12.58 0.16 -27.57
N GLU A 393 -13.40 -0.85 -27.84
CA GLU A 393 -14.80 -0.89 -27.37
C GLU A 393 -14.85 -0.79 -25.83
N THR A 394 -13.91 -1.43 -25.12
CA THR A 394 -13.81 -1.35 -23.65
C THR A 394 -13.40 0.06 -23.20
N PHE A 395 -12.50 0.70 -23.92
CA PHE A 395 -12.08 2.08 -23.63
C PHE A 395 -13.24 3.08 -23.84
N GLU A 396 -14.04 2.92 -24.90
CA GLU A 396 -15.24 3.76 -25.10
C GLU A 396 -16.25 3.58 -23.96
N ARG A 397 -16.52 2.32 -23.55
CA ARG A 397 -17.37 2.02 -22.37
C ARG A 397 -16.83 2.64 -21.09
N MET A 398 -15.51 2.68 -20.90
CA MET A 398 -14.86 3.32 -19.75
C MET A 398 -15.15 4.83 -19.72
N LYS A 399 -15.08 5.50 -20.88
CA LYS A 399 -15.41 6.93 -21.02
C LYS A 399 -16.90 7.19 -20.72
N GLU A 400 -17.78 6.36 -21.26
CA GLU A 400 -19.23 6.43 -21.00
C GLU A 400 -19.56 6.25 -19.52
N ALA A 401 -18.77 5.44 -18.79
CA ALA A 401 -18.89 5.26 -17.35
C ALA A 401 -18.32 6.45 -16.54
N GLY A 402 -17.80 7.49 -17.19
CA GLY A 402 -17.23 8.67 -16.53
C GLY A 402 -15.88 8.44 -15.86
N ILE A 403 -15.16 7.35 -16.19
CA ILE A 403 -13.85 7.06 -15.63
C ILE A 403 -12.77 7.68 -16.53
N ALA A 404 -11.97 8.59 -15.97
CA ALA A 404 -10.87 9.22 -16.69
C ALA A 404 -9.73 8.22 -16.95
N PRO A 405 -9.22 8.11 -18.21
CA PRO A 405 -8.10 7.25 -18.54
C PRO A 405 -6.79 7.80 -17.96
N ASP A 406 -5.88 6.89 -17.63
CA ASP A 406 -4.54 7.18 -17.13
C ASP A 406 -3.44 6.64 -18.07
N SER A 407 -2.19 6.76 -17.66
CA SER A 407 -1.01 6.23 -18.34
C SER A 407 -1.16 4.73 -18.67
N ILE A 408 -1.65 3.92 -17.74
CA ILE A 408 -1.80 2.47 -17.93
C ILE A 408 -2.87 2.15 -18.97
N THR A 409 -3.95 2.93 -19.01
CA THR A 409 -5.01 2.81 -20.03
C THR A 409 -4.41 2.94 -21.44
N PHE A 410 -3.61 3.98 -21.65
CA PHE A 410 -2.99 4.23 -22.96
C PHE A 410 -1.92 3.21 -23.32
N THR A 411 -1.13 2.73 -22.35
CA THR A 411 -0.20 1.61 -22.59
C THR A 411 -0.95 0.38 -23.11
N GLY A 412 -2.10 0.05 -22.53
CA GLY A 412 -2.95 -1.07 -23.00
C GLY A 412 -3.50 -0.87 -24.41
N LEU A 413 -3.98 0.33 -24.73
CA LEU A 413 -4.50 0.67 -26.06
C LEU A 413 -3.39 0.66 -27.13
N LEU A 414 -2.25 1.26 -26.83
CA LEU A 414 -1.10 1.28 -27.74
C LEU A 414 -0.56 -0.14 -28.00
N ALA A 415 -0.51 -0.98 -26.97
CA ALA A 415 -0.16 -2.38 -27.14
C ALA A 415 -1.18 -3.12 -28.03
N ALA A 416 -2.48 -2.84 -27.86
CA ALA A 416 -3.51 -3.43 -28.71
C ALA A 416 -3.35 -3.01 -30.18
N CYS A 417 -3.12 -1.72 -30.44
CA CYS A 417 -2.86 -1.19 -31.78
C CYS A 417 -1.57 -1.78 -32.39
N ASN A 418 -0.54 -1.95 -31.57
CA ASN A 418 0.72 -2.55 -31.99
C ASN A 418 0.55 -4.00 -32.47
N HIS A 419 -0.14 -4.83 -31.69
CA HIS A 419 -0.41 -6.21 -32.09
C HIS A 419 -1.33 -6.34 -33.31
N ALA A 420 -2.27 -5.41 -33.49
CA ALA A 420 -3.16 -5.36 -34.66
C ALA A 420 -2.54 -4.70 -35.89
N GLY A 421 -1.39 -4.03 -35.76
CA GLY A 421 -0.78 -3.25 -36.83
C GLY A 421 -1.56 -2.00 -37.21
N SER A 422 -2.42 -1.48 -36.30
CA SER A 422 -3.26 -0.30 -36.54
C SER A 422 -2.50 1.00 -36.26
N VAL A 423 -1.58 1.36 -37.16
CA VAL A 423 -0.61 2.45 -36.95
C VAL A 423 -1.30 3.80 -36.75
N ASP A 424 -2.19 4.19 -37.67
CA ASP A 424 -2.80 5.52 -37.60
C ASP A 424 -3.64 5.71 -36.33
N GLN A 425 -4.36 4.66 -35.92
CA GLN A 425 -5.16 4.67 -34.71
C GLN A 425 -4.30 4.72 -33.44
N GLY A 426 -3.18 3.99 -33.42
CA GLY A 426 -2.21 4.07 -32.33
C GLY A 426 -1.59 5.46 -32.20
N MET A 427 -1.25 6.10 -33.32
CA MET A 427 -0.73 7.47 -33.33
C MET A 427 -1.77 8.51 -32.89
N GLU A 428 -3.04 8.29 -33.21
CA GLU A 428 -4.16 9.14 -32.75
C GLU A 428 -4.28 9.06 -31.22
N TYR A 429 -4.25 7.83 -30.62
CA TYR A 429 -4.28 7.65 -29.17
C TYR A 429 -3.06 8.28 -28.51
N PHE A 430 -1.86 8.08 -29.05
CA PHE A 430 -0.66 8.68 -28.49
C PHE A 430 -0.71 10.21 -28.49
N SER A 431 -1.19 10.83 -29.55
CA SER A 431 -1.35 12.27 -29.63
C SER A 431 -2.44 12.80 -28.68
N SER A 432 -3.52 12.04 -28.50
CA SER A 432 -4.63 12.40 -27.63
C SER A 432 -4.26 12.40 -26.14
N MET A 433 -3.23 11.64 -25.73
CA MET A 433 -2.77 11.58 -24.33
C MET A 433 -2.54 12.99 -23.75
N SER A 434 -1.66 13.76 -24.38
CA SER A 434 -1.33 15.12 -23.90
C SER A 434 -2.40 16.13 -24.27
N GLY A 435 -2.95 16.05 -25.51
CA GLY A 435 -3.84 17.05 -26.04
C GLY A 435 -5.24 17.02 -25.43
N THR A 436 -5.82 15.84 -25.26
CA THR A 436 -7.22 15.68 -24.83
C THR A 436 -7.32 15.30 -23.37
N TYR A 437 -6.43 14.43 -22.89
CA TYR A 437 -6.54 13.83 -21.56
C TYR A 437 -5.55 14.37 -20.54
N GLY A 438 -4.58 15.20 -20.95
CA GLY A 438 -3.57 15.78 -20.06
C GLY A 438 -2.60 14.75 -19.45
N VAL A 439 -2.49 13.57 -20.08
CA VAL A 439 -1.58 12.49 -19.66
C VAL A 439 -0.26 12.63 -20.37
N SER A 440 0.82 12.86 -19.66
CA SER A 440 2.16 12.97 -20.27
C SER A 440 2.67 11.58 -20.70
N PRO A 441 3.12 11.42 -21.98
CA PRO A 441 3.70 10.17 -22.43
C PRO A 441 4.99 9.82 -21.68
N GLY A 442 5.05 8.62 -21.08
CA GLY A 442 6.24 8.05 -20.45
C GLY A 442 7.01 7.13 -21.39
N ALA A 443 8.11 6.56 -20.90
CA ALA A 443 9.00 5.64 -21.65
C ALA A 443 8.23 4.47 -22.27
N GLU A 444 7.28 3.88 -21.56
CA GLU A 444 6.48 2.74 -22.01
C GLU A 444 5.63 3.08 -23.26
N HIS A 445 5.05 4.28 -23.29
CA HIS A 445 4.25 4.74 -24.44
C HIS A 445 5.13 4.97 -25.67
N VAL A 446 6.30 5.61 -25.46
CA VAL A 446 7.26 5.85 -26.54
C VAL A 446 7.79 4.52 -27.08
N SER A 447 8.05 3.55 -26.24
CA SER A 447 8.48 2.21 -26.64
C SER A 447 7.40 1.48 -27.46
N CYS A 448 6.13 1.59 -27.05
CA CYS A 448 4.99 1.03 -27.81
C CYS A 448 4.87 1.68 -29.19
N VAL A 449 5.03 3.00 -29.29
CA VAL A 449 4.99 3.75 -30.58
C VAL A 449 6.20 3.38 -31.45
N ALA A 450 7.38 3.26 -30.87
CA ALA A 450 8.58 2.86 -31.60
C ALA A 450 8.43 1.44 -32.19
N ASP A 451 7.84 0.49 -31.44
CA ASP A 451 7.55 -0.85 -31.94
C ASP A 451 6.46 -0.84 -33.01
N LEU A 452 5.39 -0.08 -32.81
CA LEU A 452 4.28 0.06 -33.76
C LEU A 452 4.76 0.60 -35.13
N LEU A 453 5.45 1.74 -35.13
CA LEU A 453 6.00 2.37 -36.35
C LEU A 453 7.12 1.50 -36.94
N GLY A 454 7.93 0.89 -36.09
CA GLY A 454 9.01 0.00 -36.50
C GLY A 454 8.50 -1.23 -37.26
N ARG A 455 7.46 -1.91 -36.76
CA ARG A 455 6.81 -3.03 -37.46
C ARG A 455 6.20 -2.63 -38.78
N ALA A 456 5.69 -1.40 -38.90
CA ALA A 456 5.14 -0.85 -40.11
C ALA A 456 6.19 -0.35 -41.13
N GLY A 457 7.47 -0.42 -40.79
CA GLY A 457 8.58 0.06 -41.65
C GLY A 457 8.78 1.56 -41.64
N ARG A 458 8.05 2.32 -40.81
CA ARG A 458 8.15 3.80 -40.67
C ARG A 458 9.32 4.15 -39.72
N LEU A 459 10.53 3.65 -40.02
CA LEU A 459 11.68 3.65 -39.10
C LEU A 459 12.18 5.05 -38.75
N LYS A 460 12.23 5.97 -39.72
CA LYS A 460 12.66 7.36 -39.45
C LYS A 460 11.70 8.08 -38.51
N GLU A 461 10.41 7.89 -38.70
CA GLU A 461 9.39 8.48 -37.85
C GLU A 461 9.43 7.89 -36.43
N ALA A 462 9.67 6.58 -36.34
CA ALA A 462 9.89 5.93 -35.05
C ALA A 462 11.12 6.50 -34.32
N GLU A 463 12.23 6.70 -35.05
CA GLU A 463 13.43 7.33 -34.50
C GLU A 463 13.18 8.76 -34.05
N ASP A 464 12.47 9.56 -34.84
CA ASP A 464 12.12 10.94 -34.51
C ASP A 464 11.30 11.03 -33.21
N HIS A 465 10.31 10.15 -33.04
CA HIS A 465 9.51 10.08 -31.82
C HIS A 465 10.34 9.71 -30.58
N VAL A 466 11.24 8.74 -30.71
CA VAL A 466 12.16 8.35 -29.60
C VAL A 466 13.08 9.52 -29.25
N LEU A 467 13.68 10.18 -30.26
CA LEU A 467 14.61 11.29 -30.05
C LEU A 467 13.98 12.55 -29.47
N ALA A 468 12.72 12.83 -29.84
CA ALA A 468 11.96 13.98 -29.33
C ALA A 468 11.47 13.78 -27.89
N SER A 469 11.47 12.55 -27.39
CA SER A 469 10.96 12.22 -26.06
C SER A 469 11.98 12.50 -24.96
N ALA A 470 11.50 12.72 -23.72
CA ALA A 470 12.35 12.76 -22.54
C ALA A 470 13.05 11.40 -22.28
N SER A 471 12.49 10.31 -22.83
CA SER A 471 12.98 8.93 -22.72
C SER A 471 13.80 8.48 -23.93
N ARG A 472 14.50 9.42 -24.58
CA ARG A 472 15.30 9.17 -25.79
C ARG A 472 16.41 8.12 -25.64
N ASP A 473 16.81 7.83 -24.41
CA ASP A 473 17.84 6.82 -24.09
C ASP A 473 17.22 5.59 -23.39
N ASP A 474 15.90 5.35 -23.60
CA ASP A 474 15.24 4.15 -23.08
C ASP A 474 15.70 2.91 -23.83
N PRO A 475 16.27 1.89 -23.11
CA PRO A 475 16.78 0.68 -23.75
C PRO A 475 15.74 -0.13 -24.51
N VAL A 476 14.46 -0.07 -24.08
CA VAL A 476 13.37 -0.83 -24.72
C VAL A 476 13.01 -0.20 -26.07
N ALA A 477 12.85 1.12 -26.12
CA ALA A 477 12.56 1.85 -27.35
C ALA A 477 13.69 1.71 -28.37
N LEU A 478 14.95 1.88 -27.92
CA LEU A 478 16.13 1.70 -28.78
C LEU A 478 16.28 0.25 -29.28
N GLY A 479 15.95 -0.73 -28.42
CA GLY A 479 15.95 -2.14 -28.78
C GLY A 479 14.89 -2.48 -29.83
N SER A 480 13.70 -1.88 -29.73
CA SER A 480 12.63 -2.01 -30.72
C SER A 480 13.03 -1.43 -32.06
N LEU A 481 13.65 -0.23 -32.09
CA LEU A 481 14.19 0.38 -33.30
C LEU A 481 15.26 -0.49 -33.97
N LEU A 482 16.22 -1.01 -33.21
CA LEU A 482 17.27 -1.88 -33.71
C LEU A 482 16.69 -3.19 -34.28
N SER A 483 15.71 -3.79 -33.59
CA SER A 483 15.04 -5.00 -34.06
C SER A 483 14.25 -4.76 -35.34
N ALA A 484 13.51 -3.66 -35.43
CA ALA A 484 12.76 -3.27 -36.60
C ALA A 484 13.68 -2.94 -37.80
N SER A 485 14.78 -2.21 -37.55
CA SER A 485 15.79 -1.90 -38.57
C SER A 485 16.41 -3.17 -39.17
N ARG A 486 16.63 -4.20 -38.35
CA ARG A 486 17.08 -5.53 -38.85
C ARG A 486 16.04 -6.18 -39.76
N VAL A 487 14.76 -6.09 -39.41
CA VAL A 487 13.66 -6.71 -40.20
C VAL A 487 13.51 -6.02 -41.56
N HIS A 488 13.58 -4.68 -41.57
CA HIS A 488 13.40 -3.87 -42.78
C HIS A 488 14.69 -3.57 -43.54
N GLY A 489 15.84 -3.99 -43.04
CA GLY A 489 17.12 -3.80 -43.68
C GLY A 489 17.70 -2.37 -43.67
N ASP A 490 17.18 -1.50 -42.80
CA ASP A 490 17.67 -0.12 -42.65
C ASP A 490 18.85 -0.07 -41.70
N ALA A 491 20.07 -0.09 -42.31
CA ALA A 491 21.30 -0.11 -41.56
C ALA A 491 21.58 1.21 -40.84
N ASP A 492 21.15 2.34 -41.37
CA ASP A 492 21.51 3.66 -40.85
C ASP A 492 20.78 3.95 -39.53
N VAL A 493 19.48 3.70 -39.47
CA VAL A 493 18.70 3.79 -38.23
C VAL A 493 19.15 2.76 -37.21
N GLY A 494 19.42 1.51 -37.66
CA GLY A 494 19.86 0.43 -36.78
C GLY A 494 21.23 0.69 -36.16
N GLU A 495 22.20 1.22 -36.90
CA GLU A 495 23.54 1.57 -36.38
C GLU A 495 23.43 2.70 -35.33
N ARG A 496 22.61 3.74 -35.58
CA ARG A 496 22.40 4.83 -34.60
C ARG A 496 21.74 4.33 -33.33
N ALA A 497 20.72 3.52 -33.46
CA ALA A 497 20.03 2.92 -32.31
C ALA A 497 20.97 2.01 -31.49
N ALA A 498 21.75 1.17 -32.19
CA ALA A 498 22.73 0.31 -31.57
C ALA A 498 23.85 1.08 -30.87
N ALA A 499 24.39 2.14 -31.48
CA ALA A 499 25.44 2.95 -30.87
C ALA A 499 25.00 3.58 -29.55
N ARG A 500 23.76 4.09 -29.49
CA ARG A 500 23.17 4.63 -28.25
C ARG A 500 22.96 3.55 -27.21
N LEU A 501 22.39 2.42 -27.62
CA LEU A 501 22.13 1.31 -26.73
C LEU A 501 23.41 0.74 -26.10
N LEU A 502 24.50 0.66 -26.90
CA LEU A 502 25.81 0.20 -26.44
C LEU A 502 26.47 1.21 -25.48
N ALA A 503 26.24 2.52 -25.70
CA ALA A 503 26.74 3.57 -24.80
C ALA A 503 26.10 3.49 -23.38
N LEU A 504 24.90 2.93 -23.27
CA LEU A 504 24.22 2.70 -21.99
C LEU A 504 24.76 1.49 -21.21
N GLY A 505 25.66 0.71 -21.77
CA GLY A 505 26.22 -0.49 -21.15
C GLY A 505 25.20 -1.62 -20.99
N PRO A 506 24.69 -2.20 -22.09
CA PRO A 506 23.58 -3.15 -22.03
C PRO A 506 23.94 -4.39 -21.20
N ALA A 507 23.03 -4.78 -20.31
CA ALA A 507 23.16 -5.97 -19.46
C ALA A 507 23.03 -7.29 -20.24
N THR A 508 22.58 -7.24 -21.51
CA THR A 508 22.27 -8.42 -22.32
C THR A 508 23.11 -8.48 -23.60
N THR A 509 23.24 -9.67 -24.18
CA THR A 509 23.95 -9.89 -25.45
C THR A 509 23.14 -9.49 -26.69
N SER A 510 21.82 -9.24 -26.53
CA SER A 510 20.86 -9.03 -27.61
C SER A 510 21.25 -7.89 -28.58
N PRO A 511 21.69 -6.69 -28.13
CA PRO A 511 22.06 -5.59 -29.03
C PRO A 511 23.22 -5.94 -29.95
N TYR A 512 24.22 -6.64 -29.45
CA TYR A 512 25.38 -7.07 -30.24
C TYR A 512 25.00 -8.07 -31.32
N VAL A 513 24.12 -9.02 -30.98
CA VAL A 513 23.63 -10.05 -31.90
C VAL A 513 22.79 -9.40 -33.02
N LEU A 514 21.87 -8.50 -32.65
CA LEU A 514 21.01 -7.80 -33.62
C LEU A 514 21.82 -6.92 -34.56
N LEU A 515 22.83 -6.18 -34.04
CA LEU A 515 23.72 -5.38 -34.84
C LEU A 515 24.55 -6.23 -35.80
N SER A 516 25.09 -7.36 -35.32
CA SER A 516 25.82 -8.29 -36.18
C SER A 516 24.95 -8.86 -37.29
N GLN A 517 23.70 -9.23 -37.00
CA GLN A 517 22.75 -9.72 -37.99
C GLN A 517 22.36 -8.65 -39.01
N LEU A 518 22.18 -7.39 -38.57
CA LEU A 518 21.92 -6.25 -39.45
C LEU A 518 23.04 -6.06 -40.46
N HIS A 519 24.30 -6.03 -40.00
CA HIS A 519 25.48 -5.92 -40.88
C HIS A 519 25.62 -7.09 -41.82
N ALA A 520 25.35 -8.32 -41.32
CA ALA A 520 25.45 -9.52 -42.15
C ALA A 520 24.39 -9.50 -43.28
N ALA A 521 23.18 -9.08 -43.00
CA ALA A 521 22.09 -8.94 -43.98
C ALA A 521 22.45 -7.89 -45.07
N GLY A 522 23.10 -6.79 -44.65
CA GLY A 522 23.59 -5.73 -45.57
C GLY A 522 24.91 -6.07 -46.29
N GLY A 523 25.45 -7.30 -46.14
CA GLY A 523 26.70 -7.71 -46.75
C GLY A 523 27.96 -7.11 -46.10
N ARG A 524 27.86 -6.38 -45.00
CA ARG A 524 28.95 -5.68 -44.29
C ARG A 524 29.66 -6.62 -43.33
N ARG A 525 30.44 -7.59 -43.87
CA ARG A 525 31.11 -8.63 -43.06
C ARG A 525 32.07 -8.08 -41.99
N GLY A 526 32.73 -6.93 -42.26
CA GLY A 526 33.58 -6.26 -41.28
C GLY A 526 32.85 -5.76 -40.04
N GLY A 527 31.70 -5.10 -40.22
CA GLY A 527 30.85 -4.63 -39.11
C GLY A 527 30.26 -5.77 -38.28
N ALA A 528 29.86 -6.86 -38.96
CA ALA A 528 29.39 -8.05 -38.25
C ALA A 528 30.46 -8.66 -37.34
N ALA A 529 31.71 -8.76 -37.83
CA ALA A 529 32.83 -9.26 -37.05
C ALA A 529 33.21 -8.30 -35.89
N GLU A 530 33.03 -7.01 -36.06
CA GLU A 530 33.28 -6.00 -35.03
C GLU A 530 32.25 -6.09 -33.89
N ALA A 531 30.97 -6.23 -34.20
CA ALA A 531 29.91 -6.46 -33.20
C ALA A 531 30.19 -7.72 -32.37
N TRP A 532 30.67 -8.79 -32.99
CA TRP A 532 31.10 -9.99 -32.28
C TRP A 532 32.35 -9.79 -31.43
N ARG A 533 33.30 -8.95 -31.85
CA ARG A 533 34.48 -8.60 -31.04
C ARG A 533 34.07 -7.80 -29.80
N MET A 534 33.14 -6.83 -29.94
CA MET A 534 32.58 -6.06 -28.82
C MET A 534 31.89 -6.97 -27.80
N LEU A 535 31.13 -7.95 -28.27
CA LEU A 535 30.49 -8.94 -27.40
C LEU A 535 31.48 -9.77 -26.58
N ARG A 536 32.60 -10.18 -27.20
CA ARG A 536 33.66 -10.98 -26.54
C ARG A 536 34.52 -10.14 -25.59
N GLY A 537 34.67 -8.87 -25.84
CA GLY A 537 35.48 -7.94 -25.02
C GLY A 537 34.70 -7.33 -23.85
N GLY A 538 33.39 -7.31 -23.91
CA GLY A 538 32.54 -6.86 -22.83
C GLY A 538 32.14 -8.02 -21.92
N ALA A 539 32.07 -7.79 -20.60
CA ALA A 539 31.61 -8.77 -19.60
C ALA A 539 30.08 -9.01 -19.68
N ALA A 540 29.59 -9.39 -20.87
CA ALA A 540 28.19 -9.71 -21.06
C ALA A 540 27.85 -11.00 -20.32
N ARG A 541 26.88 -10.90 -19.39
CA ARG A 541 26.39 -12.05 -18.62
C ARG A 541 25.81 -13.11 -19.55
N LYS A 542 26.05 -14.38 -19.21
CA LYS A 542 25.46 -15.54 -19.88
C LYS A 542 23.95 -15.42 -19.91
N LYS A 543 23.33 -15.69 -21.07
CA LYS A 543 21.88 -15.75 -21.22
C LYS A 543 21.35 -16.92 -20.39
N ASP A 544 20.42 -16.67 -19.49
CA ASP A 544 19.71 -17.73 -18.79
C ASP A 544 18.83 -18.51 -19.78
N ALA A 545 18.78 -19.84 -19.63
CA ALA A 545 17.96 -20.68 -20.47
C ALA A 545 16.48 -20.39 -20.20
N GLY A 546 15.70 -20.14 -21.25
CA GLY A 546 14.25 -19.99 -21.12
C GLY A 546 13.62 -21.29 -20.61
N LEU A 547 12.86 -21.22 -19.52
CA LEU A 547 12.03 -22.31 -19.02
C LEU A 547 10.76 -22.40 -19.88
N SER A 548 10.54 -23.57 -20.51
CA SER A 548 9.28 -23.93 -21.13
C SER A 548 8.59 -24.95 -20.21
N VAL A 549 7.47 -24.59 -19.61
CA VAL A 549 6.66 -25.49 -18.81
C VAL A 549 5.58 -26.08 -19.72
N VAL A 550 5.62 -27.39 -19.93
CA VAL A 550 4.55 -28.13 -20.60
C VAL A 550 3.66 -28.73 -19.53
N ASP A 551 2.39 -28.35 -19.58
CA ASP A 551 1.36 -28.88 -18.68
C ASP A 551 1.08 -30.35 -19.10
N PHE A 552 1.60 -31.31 -18.34
CA PHE A 552 1.28 -32.72 -18.56
C PHE A 552 -0.13 -33.00 -18.03
N ARG A 553 -0.93 -33.61 -18.89
CA ARG A 553 -2.32 -34.06 -18.68
C ARG A 553 -2.48 -35.04 -17.53
#